data_9714c438f71aa86521929a87a1b1e484
#
_entry.id   9714c438f71aa86521929a87a1b1e484
#
_cell.length_a   1.000
_cell.length_b   1.000
_cell.length_c   1.000
_cell.angle_alpha   90.00
_cell.angle_beta   90.00
_cell.angle_gamma   90.00
#
_symmetry.space_group_name_H-M   'P 1'
#
loop_
_entity.id
_entity.type
_entity.pdbx_description
1 polymer ?
#
loop_
_entity_poly.entity_id
_entity_poly.type
_entity_poly.pdbx_seq_one_letter_code
_entity_poly.pdbx_strand_id
1 'polypeptide(L)'
;MGRIKRIKDILKKNFNPTHLLLIDKSKEHIGHNKFDGLNETHIYLEIKSKIFYNQSILEVHKMINSILKDEYNNGLHALEIKVIK
;
A
#
# COMPACT_ATOMS: atom_id res chain seq x y z
N MET A 1 -7.56 -13.95 -6.23
CA MET A 1 -7.61 -12.49 -6.08
C MET A 1 -6.24 -11.99 -5.68
N GLY A 2 -5.72 -11.00 -6.39
CA GLY A 2 -4.38 -10.48 -6.12
C GLY A 2 -4.32 -9.58 -4.90
N ARG A 3 -3.10 -9.40 -4.39
CA ARG A 3 -2.86 -8.54 -3.23
C ARG A 3 -3.26 -7.09 -3.50
N ILE A 4 -2.94 -6.55 -4.67
CA ILE A 4 -3.32 -5.18 -5.01
C ILE A 4 -4.82 -4.99 -4.92
N LYS A 5 -5.60 -5.95 -5.41
CA LYS A 5 -7.05 -5.88 -5.34
C LYS A 5 -7.53 -5.88 -3.88
N ARG A 6 -6.95 -6.73 -3.03
CA ARG A 6 -7.30 -6.76 -1.61
C ARG A 6 -6.98 -5.45 -0.91
N ILE A 7 -5.77 -4.93 -1.16
CA ILE A 7 -5.34 -3.65 -0.56
C ILE A 7 -6.24 -2.53 -1.03
N LYS A 8 -6.55 -2.48 -2.33
CA LYS A 8 -7.43 -1.46 -2.88
C LYS A 8 -8.80 -1.48 -2.17
N ASP A 9 -9.36 -2.65 -2.00
CA ASP A 9 -10.68 -2.79 -1.35
C ASP A 9 -10.62 -2.35 0.12
N ILE A 10 -9.56 -2.71 0.84
CA ILE A 10 -9.38 -2.30 2.23
C ILE A 10 -9.28 -0.78 2.34
N LEU A 11 -8.48 -0.16 1.48
CA LEU A 11 -8.28 1.28 1.51
C LEU A 11 -9.56 2.03 1.15
N LYS A 12 -10.29 1.55 0.17
CA LYS A 12 -11.57 2.16 -0.21
C LYS A 12 -12.58 2.09 0.94
N LYS A 13 -12.64 0.95 1.61
CA LYS A 13 -13.57 0.74 2.71
C LYS A 13 -13.26 1.63 3.91
N ASN A 14 -11.97 1.80 4.23
CA ASN A 14 -11.57 2.50 5.45
C ASN A 14 -11.41 4.00 5.28
N PHE A 15 -11.04 4.48 4.10
CA PHE A 15 -10.68 5.88 3.90
C PHE A 15 -11.52 6.61 2.85
N ASN A 16 -12.32 5.89 2.08
CA ASN A 16 -13.15 6.46 1.02
C ASN A 16 -12.36 7.49 0.18
N PRO A 17 -11.23 7.10 -0.42
CA PRO A 17 -10.33 8.05 -1.06
C PRO A 17 -10.93 8.67 -2.31
N THR A 18 -10.54 9.94 -2.57
CA THR A 18 -10.88 10.62 -3.81
C THR A 18 -9.84 10.35 -4.89
N HIS A 19 -8.66 9.89 -4.51
CA HIS A 19 -7.64 9.42 -5.44
C HIS A 19 -6.98 8.19 -4.84
N LEU A 20 -6.81 7.16 -5.65
CA LEU A 20 -6.17 5.93 -5.21
C LEU A 20 -5.48 5.27 -6.39
N LEU A 21 -4.16 5.13 -6.30
CA LEU A 21 -3.35 4.48 -7.32
C LEU A 21 -2.42 3.48 -6.66
N LEU A 22 -2.41 2.25 -7.16
CA LEU A 22 -1.47 1.23 -6.71
C LEU A 22 -0.71 0.70 -7.92
N ILE A 23 0.62 0.64 -7.79
CA ILE A 23 1.49 0.12 -8.84
C ILE A 23 2.33 -1.00 -8.27
N ASP A 24 2.35 -2.13 -8.96
CA ASP A 24 3.19 -3.26 -8.61
C ASP A 24 4.62 -2.98 -9.05
N LYS A 25 5.53 -2.84 -8.09
CA LYS A 25 6.95 -2.57 -8.33
C LYS A 25 7.81 -3.80 -8.06
N SER A 26 7.20 -4.95 -7.84
CA SER A 26 7.96 -6.14 -7.45
C SER A 26 8.98 -6.57 -8.49
N LYS A 27 8.74 -6.31 -9.77
CA LYS A 27 9.67 -6.65 -10.84
C LYS A 27 11.00 -5.88 -10.75
N GLU A 28 10.99 -4.71 -10.13
CA GLU A 28 12.22 -3.92 -9.97
C GLU A 28 13.16 -4.55 -8.95
N HIS A 29 12.70 -5.55 -8.22
CA HIS A 29 13.44 -6.23 -7.17
C HIS A 29 13.75 -7.68 -7.49
N ILE A 30 13.40 -8.14 -8.69
CA ILE A 30 13.72 -9.51 -9.13
C ILE A 30 15.24 -9.67 -9.17
N GLY A 31 15.73 -10.77 -8.61
CA GLY A 31 17.16 -11.03 -8.55
C GLY A 31 17.85 -10.42 -7.35
N HIS A 32 17.17 -9.61 -6.58
CA HIS A 32 17.69 -9.08 -5.33
C HIS A 32 17.27 -9.99 -4.18
N ASN A 33 18.21 -10.24 -3.28
CA ASN A 33 17.96 -11.10 -2.13
C ASN A 33 17.42 -12.46 -2.59
N LYS A 34 16.42 -12.94 -1.90
CA LYS A 34 15.82 -14.24 -2.18
C LYS A 34 14.42 -14.10 -2.76
N PHE A 35 14.15 -12.98 -3.40
CA PHE A 35 12.88 -12.83 -4.07
C PHE A 35 12.82 -13.78 -5.24
N ASP A 36 11.76 -14.53 -5.30
CA ASP A 36 11.51 -15.50 -6.35
C ASP A 36 10.76 -14.90 -7.53
N GLY A 37 10.60 -13.58 -7.54
CA GLY A 37 9.89 -12.89 -8.60
C GLY A 37 8.38 -12.89 -8.45
N LEU A 38 7.88 -13.26 -7.28
CA LEU A 38 6.45 -13.17 -7.02
C LEU A 38 5.97 -11.73 -7.16
N ASN A 39 4.82 -11.59 -7.76
CA ASN A 39 4.20 -10.29 -7.97
C ASN A 39 3.63 -9.73 -6.69
N GLU A 40 3.47 -8.40 -6.64
CA GLU A 40 2.73 -7.70 -5.59
C GLU A 40 3.41 -7.79 -4.22
N THR A 41 4.76 -7.89 -4.21
CA THR A 41 5.54 -7.87 -2.98
C THR A 41 6.08 -6.47 -2.66
N HIS A 42 6.21 -5.63 -3.68
CA HIS A 42 6.67 -4.23 -3.55
C HIS A 42 5.67 -3.37 -4.28
N ILE A 43 4.95 -2.53 -3.56
CA ILE A 43 3.85 -1.76 -4.11
C ILE A 43 4.07 -0.28 -3.86
N TYR A 44 3.78 0.53 -4.87
CA TYR A 44 3.72 1.99 -4.75
C TYR A 44 2.25 2.40 -4.64
N LEU A 45 1.95 3.23 -3.65
CA LEU A 45 0.60 3.69 -3.34
C LEU A 45 0.54 5.21 -3.35
N GLU A 46 -0.42 5.77 -4.10
CA GLU A 46 -0.83 7.17 -3.95
C GLU A 46 -2.25 7.18 -3.42
N ILE A 47 -2.49 8.00 -2.42
CA ILE A 47 -3.82 8.09 -1.82
C ILE A 47 -4.14 9.51 -1.38
N LYS A 48 -5.38 9.93 -1.61
CA LYS A 48 -5.93 11.19 -1.14
C LYS A 48 -7.28 10.92 -0.50
N SER A 49 -7.46 11.39 0.72
CA SER A 49 -8.72 11.22 1.45
C SER A 49 -8.93 12.38 2.39
N LYS A 50 -10.19 12.79 2.55
CA LYS A 50 -10.55 13.85 3.50
C LYS A 50 -10.19 13.48 4.94
N ILE A 51 -10.16 12.20 5.25
CA ILE A 51 -9.80 11.72 6.58
C ILE A 51 -8.38 12.16 6.97
N PHE A 52 -7.51 12.38 5.98
CA PHE A 52 -6.11 12.72 6.23
C PHE A 52 -5.84 14.21 6.43
N TYR A 53 -6.84 15.08 6.24
CA TYR A 53 -6.60 16.53 6.23
C TYR A 53 -6.00 17.07 7.51
N ASN A 54 -6.38 16.54 8.65
CA ASN A 54 -5.89 16.99 9.95
C ASN A 54 -4.83 16.06 10.54
N GLN A 55 -4.28 15.17 9.73
CA GLN A 55 -3.29 14.19 10.16
C GLN A 55 -1.93 14.55 9.61
N SER A 56 -0.88 14.28 10.37
CA SER A 56 0.48 14.38 9.83
C SER A 56 0.73 13.23 8.86
N ILE A 57 1.75 13.41 8.01
CA ILE A 57 2.15 12.34 7.08
C ILE A 57 2.50 11.07 7.85
N LEU A 58 3.21 11.22 8.97
CA LEU A 58 3.57 10.07 9.79
C LEU A 58 2.33 9.34 10.32
N GLU A 59 1.35 10.09 10.80
CA GLU A 59 0.12 9.49 11.30
C GLU A 59 -0.64 8.74 10.21
N VAL A 60 -0.70 9.31 8.99
CA VAL A 60 -1.35 8.65 7.87
C VAL A 60 -0.63 7.35 7.52
N HIS A 61 0.71 7.37 7.48
CA HIS A 61 1.50 6.16 7.23
C HIS A 61 1.21 5.09 8.27
N LYS A 62 1.14 5.47 9.53
CA LYS A 62 0.83 4.52 10.62
C LYS A 62 -0.57 3.93 10.47
N MET A 63 -1.55 4.75 10.11
CA MET A 63 -2.91 4.29 9.91
C MET A 63 -2.99 3.26 8.78
N ILE A 64 -2.36 3.58 7.64
CA ILE A 64 -2.37 2.71 6.49
C ILE A 64 -1.66 1.38 6.81
N ASN A 65 -0.47 1.45 7.39
CA ASN A 65 0.29 0.24 7.69
C ASN A 65 -0.43 -0.64 8.72
N SER A 66 -1.13 -0.03 9.65
CA SER A 66 -1.88 -0.77 10.66
C SER A 66 -3.00 -1.63 10.03
N ILE A 67 -3.77 -1.05 9.12
CA ILE A 67 -4.86 -1.80 8.50
C ILE A 67 -4.36 -2.81 7.45
N LEU A 68 -3.12 -2.70 7.01
CA LEU A 68 -2.51 -3.62 6.06
C LEU A 68 -1.59 -4.65 6.73
N LYS A 69 -1.64 -4.75 8.04
CA LYS A 69 -0.78 -5.64 8.80
C LYS A 69 -0.82 -7.08 8.29
N ASP A 70 -2.01 -7.56 7.94
CA ASP A 70 -2.16 -8.93 7.46
C ASP A 70 -1.44 -9.14 6.13
N GLU A 71 -1.42 -8.14 5.26
CA GLU A 71 -0.70 -8.26 4.00
C GLU A 71 0.81 -8.35 4.24
N TYR A 72 1.33 -7.58 5.19
CA TYR A 72 2.75 -7.69 5.55
C TYR A 72 3.07 -9.09 6.10
N ASN A 73 2.17 -9.65 6.89
CA ASN A 73 2.36 -11.00 7.43
C ASN A 73 2.26 -12.08 6.36
N ASN A 74 1.65 -11.78 5.23
CA ASN A 74 1.39 -12.76 4.17
C ASN A 74 2.16 -12.47 2.88
N GLY A 75 3.27 -11.75 2.97
CA GLY A 75 4.16 -11.62 1.83
C GLY A 75 4.38 -10.23 1.27
N LEU A 76 3.63 -9.22 1.71
CA LEU A 76 3.93 -7.86 1.31
C LEU A 76 5.26 -7.45 1.97
N HIS A 77 6.23 -7.12 1.15
CA HIS A 77 7.57 -6.82 1.64
C HIS A 77 7.78 -5.34 1.88
N ALA A 78 7.32 -4.51 0.96
CA ALA A 78 7.48 -3.06 1.08
C ALA A 78 6.30 -2.33 0.45
N LEU A 79 5.92 -1.22 1.07
CA LEU A 79 4.88 -0.34 0.57
C LEU A 79 5.40 1.10 0.62
N GLU A 80 5.54 1.70 -0.56
CA GLU A 80 5.90 3.11 -0.67
C GLU A 80 4.61 3.91 -0.73
N ILE A 81 4.42 4.82 0.23
CA ILE A 81 3.18 5.56 0.35
C ILE A 81 3.40 7.03 0.03
N LYS A 82 2.63 7.55 -0.93
CA LYS A 82 2.57 8.98 -1.20
C LYS A 82 1.20 9.49 -0.83
N VAL A 83 1.14 10.31 0.20
CA VAL A 83 -0.10 10.94 0.65
C VAL A 83 -0.29 12.23 -0.10
N ILE A 84 -1.42 12.36 -0.79
CA ILE A 84 -1.77 13.56 -1.53
C ILE A 84 -2.79 14.34 -0.70
N LYS A 85 -2.54 15.64 -0.51
CA LYS A 85 -3.44 16.49 0.27
C LYS A 85 -4.11 17.59 -0.57
#